data_0e09f1249172268ebc5a557305d32a9e
#
_entry.id   0e09f1249172268ebc5a557305d32a9e
#
_cell.length_a   1.000
_cell.length_b   1.000
_cell.length_c   1.000
_cell.angle_alpha   90.00
_cell.angle_beta   90.00
_cell.angle_gamma   90.00
#
_symmetry.space_group_name_H-M   'P 1'
#
loop_
_entity.id
_entity.type
_entity.pdbx_description
1 polymer ?
#
loop_
_entity_poly.entity_id
_entity_poly.type
_entity_poly.pdbx_seq_one_letter_code
_entity_poly.pdbx_strand_id
1 'polypeptide(L)'
;MQYDLSAASAAQPPVPDTSGGTHDLPSSSALGELQRAVRLLEASGSYRILRRLEARPVRQDSEADLNAGRRVGIILDTETTGLDHRTDEIVEIAMIRFSYDETGIHDVLGQIEALQQPSRPLSPEICRLTGLTDAMLAGQRIDSAAIARFAADADLVIAHNAAFDRPFVEKSFPVFREKRWACSMTEVPWRSLGVEGNRLGYLLQAYGMFHAGHRALSDCQALLEILASPPPTGGRNAFMHLLHASRVETVEIRAFGAPFSAKDFLKSRGYRWSAGGADRPKTWWIQLPEVRVSEEIRFLRDTVYRREVDVPTVRLDATTRFRGS
;
A
#
# COMPACT_ATOMS: atom_id res chain seq x y z
N MET A 1 1.56 12.75 10.12
CA MET A 1 0.10 12.86 10.17
C MET A 1 -0.34 11.85 11.22
N GLN A 2 -0.71 12.32 12.38
CA GLN A 2 -1.42 11.47 13.32
C GLN A 2 -2.73 11.13 12.62
N TYR A 3 -2.97 9.87 12.32
CA TYR A 3 -4.28 9.42 11.91
C TYR A 3 -5.18 9.64 13.12
N ASP A 4 -6.02 10.66 13.04
CA ASP A 4 -7.12 10.82 13.98
C ASP A 4 -8.11 9.70 13.68
N LEU A 5 -8.05 8.64 14.48
CA LEU A 5 -8.98 7.50 14.44
C LEU A 5 -10.41 7.95 14.80
N SER A 6 -10.59 9.21 15.24
CA SER A 6 -11.90 9.79 15.59
C SER A 6 -12.64 10.40 14.39
N ALA A 7 -12.04 10.50 13.20
CA ALA A 7 -12.73 10.96 12.01
C ALA A 7 -13.70 9.89 11.52
N ALA A 8 -14.88 9.93 12.11
CA ALA A 8 -16.15 9.38 11.67
C ALA A 8 -16.01 8.22 10.67
N SER A 9 -16.07 7.00 11.19
CA SER A 9 -16.60 5.87 10.50
C SER A 9 -17.91 6.30 9.80
N ALA A 10 -17.83 6.70 8.55
CA ALA A 10 -18.98 6.55 7.67
C ALA A 10 -19.24 5.04 7.67
N ALA A 11 -20.30 4.64 8.36
CA ALA A 11 -20.68 3.25 8.52
C ALA A 11 -20.68 2.62 7.12
N GLN A 12 -19.74 1.72 6.86
CA GLN A 12 -19.86 0.83 5.71
C GLN A 12 -21.17 0.07 5.92
N PRO A 13 -21.99 -0.09 4.88
CA PRO A 13 -23.18 -0.92 4.99
C PRO A 13 -22.72 -2.30 5.48
N PRO A 14 -23.51 -2.98 6.33
CA PRO A 14 -23.14 -4.28 6.87
C PRO A 14 -22.79 -5.20 5.71
N VAL A 15 -21.57 -5.71 5.71
CA VAL A 15 -21.18 -6.79 4.80
C VAL A 15 -22.06 -7.97 5.20
N PRO A 16 -22.83 -8.58 4.28
CA PRO A 16 -23.62 -9.75 4.63
C PRO A 16 -22.70 -10.81 5.21
N ASP A 17 -23.11 -11.40 6.31
CA ASP A 17 -22.43 -12.49 7.02
C ASP A 17 -22.07 -13.59 6.00
N THR A 18 -20.78 -13.78 5.74
CA THR A 18 -20.27 -14.82 4.85
C THR A 18 -19.70 -16.00 5.63
N SER A 19 -20.18 -16.23 6.87
CA SER A 19 -19.88 -17.43 7.62
C SER A 19 -20.48 -18.65 6.90
N GLY A 20 -19.64 -19.36 6.15
CA GLY A 20 -19.76 -20.80 5.91
C GLY A 20 -20.90 -21.33 5.04
N GLY A 21 -21.42 -20.56 4.09
CA GLY A 21 -22.28 -21.11 3.05
C GLY A 21 -21.46 -21.50 1.82
N THR A 22 -21.44 -22.79 1.46
CA THR A 22 -21.10 -23.20 0.08
C THR A 22 -22.13 -22.51 -0.83
N HIS A 23 -21.73 -21.39 -1.43
CA HIS A 23 -22.52 -20.81 -2.50
C HIS A 23 -22.44 -21.76 -3.69
N ASP A 24 -23.48 -22.58 -3.88
CA ASP A 24 -23.66 -23.30 -5.12
C ASP A 24 -23.59 -22.26 -6.26
N LEU A 25 -22.68 -22.49 -7.20
CA LEU A 25 -22.55 -21.63 -8.36
C LEU A 25 -23.92 -21.54 -9.04
N PRO A 26 -24.45 -20.34 -9.31
CA PRO A 26 -25.73 -20.20 -9.97
C PRO A 26 -25.73 -20.95 -11.31
N SER A 27 -26.83 -21.57 -11.67
CA SER A 27 -26.96 -22.24 -12.95
C SER A 27 -26.64 -21.30 -14.11
N SER A 28 -26.21 -21.82 -15.26
CA SER A 28 -25.89 -21.01 -16.46
C SER A 28 -27.06 -20.07 -16.83
N SER A 29 -28.31 -20.48 -16.60
CA SER A 29 -29.52 -19.64 -16.81
C SER A 29 -29.55 -18.49 -15.79
N ALA A 30 -29.31 -18.75 -14.50
CA ALA A 30 -29.31 -17.74 -13.45
C ALA A 30 -28.19 -16.72 -13.63
N LEU A 31 -27.00 -17.14 -14.10
CA LEU A 31 -25.91 -16.24 -14.46
C LEU A 31 -26.30 -15.30 -15.61
N GLY A 32 -26.98 -15.82 -16.63
CA GLY A 32 -27.49 -15.01 -17.74
C GLY A 32 -28.54 -13.98 -17.30
N GLU A 33 -29.38 -14.31 -16.33
CA GLU A 33 -30.37 -13.39 -15.75
C GLU A 33 -29.70 -12.29 -14.93
N LEU A 34 -28.75 -12.65 -14.05
CA LEU A 34 -27.95 -11.69 -13.29
C LEU A 34 -27.20 -10.69 -14.19
N GLN A 35 -26.57 -11.18 -15.24
CA GLN A 35 -25.88 -10.31 -16.21
C GLN A 35 -26.84 -9.37 -16.96
N ARG A 36 -28.05 -9.81 -17.28
CA ARG A 36 -29.09 -8.95 -17.86
C ARG A 36 -29.55 -7.88 -16.88
N ALA A 37 -29.80 -8.25 -15.62
CA ALA A 37 -30.18 -7.32 -14.56
C ALA A 37 -29.09 -6.26 -14.32
N VAL A 38 -27.83 -6.65 -14.26
CA VAL A 38 -26.68 -5.73 -14.15
C VAL A 38 -26.68 -4.73 -15.30
N ARG A 39 -26.77 -5.20 -16.55
CA ARG A 39 -26.80 -4.30 -17.72
C ARG A 39 -27.96 -3.32 -17.69
N LEU A 40 -29.16 -3.73 -17.26
CA LEU A 40 -30.34 -2.86 -17.13
C LEU A 40 -30.11 -1.79 -16.06
N LEU A 41 -29.56 -2.16 -14.90
CA LEU A 41 -29.25 -1.23 -13.83
C LEU A 41 -28.19 -0.20 -14.25
N GLU A 42 -27.11 -0.64 -14.86
CA GLU A 42 -26.04 0.23 -15.38
C GLU A 42 -26.57 1.17 -16.47
N ALA A 43 -27.37 0.66 -17.42
CA ALA A 43 -27.96 1.46 -18.51
C ALA A 43 -28.96 2.53 -18.00
N SER A 44 -29.56 2.34 -16.82
CA SER A 44 -30.47 3.33 -16.23
C SER A 44 -29.77 4.63 -15.81
N GLY A 45 -28.44 4.60 -15.62
CA GLY A 45 -27.65 5.71 -15.09
C GLY A 45 -27.89 6.03 -13.60
N SER A 46 -28.82 5.30 -12.94
CA SER A 46 -29.18 5.52 -11.54
C SER A 46 -28.44 4.61 -10.56
N TYR A 47 -27.71 3.62 -11.07
CA TYR A 47 -27.01 2.62 -10.27
C TYR A 47 -25.55 2.49 -10.72
N ARG A 48 -24.69 2.21 -9.76
CA ARG A 48 -23.32 1.78 -9.97
C ARG A 48 -23.13 0.41 -9.34
N ILE A 49 -22.78 -0.57 -10.12
CA ILE A 49 -22.61 -1.96 -9.66
C ILE A 49 -21.13 -2.21 -9.36
N LEU A 50 -20.86 -2.75 -8.16
CA LEU A 50 -19.55 -3.24 -7.80
C LEU A 50 -19.55 -4.76 -7.85
N ARG A 51 -18.51 -5.35 -8.42
CA ARG A 51 -18.30 -6.80 -8.46
C ARG A 51 -17.37 -7.23 -7.34
N ARG A 52 -17.61 -8.40 -6.75
CA ARG A 52 -16.66 -8.97 -5.79
C ARG A 52 -15.35 -9.20 -6.52
N LEU A 53 -14.24 -8.78 -5.88
CA LEU A 53 -12.91 -9.08 -6.37
C LEU A 53 -12.71 -10.60 -6.41
N GLU A 54 -12.27 -11.12 -7.55
CA GLU A 54 -11.81 -12.49 -7.72
C GLU A 54 -10.28 -12.50 -7.78
N ALA A 55 -9.67 -13.40 -6.99
CA ALA A 55 -8.21 -13.53 -6.99
C ALA A 55 -7.72 -14.01 -8.36
N ARG A 56 -6.64 -13.43 -8.86
CA ARG A 56 -5.98 -13.92 -10.06
C ARG A 56 -5.40 -15.31 -9.83
N PRO A 57 -5.54 -16.24 -10.78
CA PRO A 57 -5.00 -17.59 -10.63
C PRO A 57 -3.47 -17.56 -10.52
N VAL A 58 -2.95 -18.44 -9.65
CA VAL A 58 -1.51 -18.68 -9.58
C VAL A 58 -1.11 -19.58 -10.74
N ARG A 59 -0.14 -19.13 -11.52
CA ARG A 59 0.40 -19.90 -12.66
C ARG A 59 1.56 -20.79 -12.20
N GLN A 60 1.50 -22.07 -12.53
CA GLN A 60 2.50 -23.06 -12.10
C GLN A 60 3.80 -23.06 -12.95
N ASP A 61 3.78 -22.48 -14.16
CA ASP A 61 4.88 -22.57 -15.14
C ASP A 61 5.71 -21.28 -15.22
N SER A 62 6.36 -20.91 -14.10
CA SER A 62 7.05 -19.63 -13.98
C SER A 62 8.47 -19.56 -14.56
N GLU A 63 9.14 -20.70 -14.82
CA GLU A 63 10.53 -20.67 -15.32
C GLU A 63 10.65 -20.15 -16.77
N ALA A 64 9.66 -20.39 -17.62
CA ALA A 64 9.66 -19.87 -19.00
C ALA A 64 9.56 -18.34 -19.07
N ASP A 65 8.86 -17.73 -18.12
CA ASP A 65 8.63 -16.28 -18.09
C ASP A 65 9.86 -15.50 -17.59
N LEU A 66 10.61 -16.05 -16.65
CA LEU A 66 11.88 -15.48 -16.19
C LEU A 66 12.95 -15.55 -17.29
N ASN A 67 12.93 -16.58 -18.13
CA ASN A 67 13.79 -16.70 -19.30
C ASN A 67 13.46 -15.67 -20.40
N ALA A 68 12.27 -15.04 -20.37
CA ALA A 68 11.87 -13.98 -21.29
C ALA A 68 12.33 -12.57 -20.86
N GLY A 69 13.20 -12.47 -19.85
CA GLY A 69 13.70 -11.18 -19.33
C GLY A 69 12.72 -10.45 -18.38
N ARG A 70 11.66 -11.13 -17.92
CA ARG A 70 10.74 -10.60 -16.92
C ARG A 70 11.39 -10.59 -15.53
N ARG A 71 11.01 -9.62 -14.72
CA ARG A 71 11.44 -9.47 -13.33
C ARG A 71 10.37 -9.96 -12.39
N VAL A 72 10.75 -10.24 -11.14
CA VAL A 72 9.86 -10.66 -10.07
C VAL A 72 9.57 -9.47 -9.15
N GLY A 73 8.29 -9.21 -8.92
CA GLY A 73 7.80 -8.29 -7.89
C GLY A 73 7.03 -9.01 -6.79
N ILE A 74 6.95 -8.35 -5.64
CA ILE A 74 6.11 -8.78 -4.51
C ILE A 74 5.17 -7.63 -4.15
N ILE A 75 3.88 -7.93 -4.02
CA ILE A 75 2.95 -7.11 -3.25
C ILE A 75 2.91 -7.69 -1.84
N LEU A 76 3.01 -6.83 -0.84
CA LEU A 76 3.08 -7.19 0.57
C LEU A 76 2.13 -6.31 1.38
N ASP A 77 1.48 -6.92 2.36
CA ASP A 77 0.65 -6.24 3.36
C ASP A 77 0.81 -6.93 4.72
N THR A 78 0.63 -6.16 5.81
CA THR A 78 0.78 -6.66 7.18
C THR A 78 -0.35 -6.16 8.08
N GLU A 79 -0.91 -7.06 8.91
CA GLU A 79 -1.71 -6.69 10.07
C GLU A 79 -0.85 -6.74 11.32
N THR A 80 -1.06 -5.79 12.22
CA THR A 80 -0.20 -5.59 13.40
C THR A 80 -1.01 -5.34 14.67
N THR A 81 -0.37 -5.47 15.84
CA THR A 81 -1.00 -5.16 17.13
C THR A 81 -1.22 -3.67 17.38
N GLY A 82 -0.64 -2.80 16.54
CA GLY A 82 -0.72 -1.35 16.64
C GLY A 82 0.14 -0.65 15.59
N LEU A 83 0.39 0.64 15.78
CA LEU A 83 0.98 1.49 14.73
C LEU A 83 2.49 1.75 14.90
N ASP A 84 3.09 1.45 16.04
CA ASP A 84 4.50 1.72 16.31
C ASP A 84 5.34 0.45 16.13
N HIS A 85 6.02 0.34 15.00
CA HIS A 85 6.90 -0.80 14.69
C HIS A 85 7.97 -1.11 15.75
N ARG A 86 8.26 -0.17 16.68
CA ARG A 86 9.23 -0.38 17.77
C ARG A 86 8.66 -1.25 18.87
N THR A 87 7.37 -1.09 19.17
CA THR A 87 6.65 -1.71 20.30
C THR A 87 5.59 -2.72 19.87
N ASP A 88 5.08 -2.59 18.65
CA ASP A 88 4.04 -3.46 18.13
C ASP A 88 4.62 -4.60 17.27
N GLU A 89 3.79 -5.60 17.03
CA GLU A 89 4.17 -6.87 16.42
C GLU A 89 3.32 -7.15 15.18
N ILE A 90 3.89 -7.82 14.18
CA ILE A 90 3.14 -8.38 13.05
C ILE A 90 2.31 -9.56 13.56
N VAL A 91 1.02 -9.62 13.23
CA VAL A 91 0.12 -10.73 13.54
C VAL A 91 -0.34 -11.47 12.29
N GLU A 92 -0.31 -10.81 11.14
CA GLU A 92 -0.52 -11.42 9.82
C GLU A 92 0.44 -10.79 8.82
N ILE A 93 1.00 -11.59 7.93
CA ILE A 93 1.72 -11.13 6.74
C ILE A 93 1.20 -11.89 5.54
N ALA A 94 0.96 -11.15 4.46
CA ALA A 94 0.68 -11.76 3.18
C ALA A 94 1.56 -11.19 2.08
N MET A 95 1.88 -12.01 1.11
CA MET A 95 2.64 -11.62 -0.06
C MET A 95 2.12 -12.33 -1.31
N ILE A 96 2.12 -11.60 -2.42
CA ILE A 96 1.86 -12.16 -3.76
C ILE A 96 3.07 -11.89 -4.63
N ARG A 97 3.67 -12.95 -5.16
CA ARG A 97 4.72 -12.86 -6.20
C ARG A 97 4.08 -12.76 -7.57
N PHE A 98 4.64 -11.89 -8.39
CA PHE A 98 4.18 -11.71 -9.76
C PHE A 98 5.35 -11.43 -10.70
N SER A 99 5.19 -11.79 -11.98
CA SER A 99 6.12 -11.41 -13.04
C SER A 99 5.71 -10.07 -13.64
N TYR A 100 6.70 -9.25 -14.02
CA TYR A 100 6.46 -7.95 -14.62
C TYR A 100 7.59 -7.50 -15.55
N ASP A 101 7.26 -6.58 -16.43
CA ASP A 101 8.19 -5.83 -17.27
C ASP A 101 7.73 -4.37 -17.43
N GLU A 102 8.26 -3.65 -18.43
CA GLU A 102 7.91 -2.26 -18.72
C GLU A 102 6.46 -2.07 -19.22
N THR A 103 5.80 -3.14 -19.62
CA THR A 103 4.43 -3.11 -20.13
C THR A 103 3.38 -3.35 -19.05
N GLY A 104 3.77 -3.94 -17.90
CA GLY A 104 2.87 -4.18 -16.79
C GLY A 104 3.15 -5.44 -15.98
N ILE A 105 2.14 -5.82 -15.20
CA ILE A 105 2.08 -7.08 -14.45
C ILE A 105 1.51 -8.16 -15.38
N HIS A 106 2.13 -9.33 -15.40
CA HIS A 106 1.73 -10.46 -16.25
C HIS A 106 1.06 -11.57 -15.44
N ASP A 107 1.83 -12.36 -14.73
CA ASP A 107 1.35 -13.58 -14.08
C ASP A 107 1.58 -13.53 -12.56
N VAL A 108 0.67 -14.15 -11.80
CA VAL A 108 0.86 -14.44 -10.39
C VAL A 108 1.68 -15.73 -10.27
N LEU A 109 2.85 -15.63 -9.66
CA LEU A 109 3.80 -16.74 -9.52
C LEU A 109 3.62 -17.52 -8.23
N GLY A 110 2.93 -16.94 -7.25
CA GLY A 110 2.67 -17.56 -5.97
C GLY A 110 2.11 -16.57 -4.96
N GLN A 111 1.60 -17.11 -3.87
CA GLN A 111 1.14 -16.34 -2.72
C GLN A 111 1.49 -17.06 -1.42
N ILE A 112 1.67 -16.29 -0.37
CA ILE A 112 1.88 -16.78 0.98
C ILE A 112 1.09 -15.90 1.96
N GLU A 113 0.45 -16.54 2.92
CA GLU A 113 -0.22 -15.90 4.05
C GLU A 113 0.24 -16.63 5.31
N ALA A 114 0.59 -15.89 6.35
CA ALA A 114 1.06 -16.49 7.60
C ALA A 114 0.63 -15.63 8.79
N LEU A 115 0.24 -16.32 9.86
CA LEU A 115 -0.20 -15.74 11.11
C LEU A 115 0.88 -15.89 12.19
N GLN A 116 0.89 -14.94 13.13
CA GLN A 116 1.80 -14.94 14.28
C GLN A 116 1.00 -14.67 15.53
N GLN A 117 1.17 -15.53 16.55
CA GLN A 117 0.70 -15.23 17.90
C GLN A 117 1.53 -14.08 18.48
N PRO A 118 0.91 -12.95 18.86
CA PRO A 118 1.64 -11.85 19.49
C PRO A 118 1.97 -12.15 20.96
N SER A 119 2.90 -11.39 21.53
CA SER A 119 3.28 -11.50 22.94
C SER A 119 2.20 -11.06 23.92
N ARG A 120 1.21 -10.28 23.46
CA ARG A 120 0.08 -9.75 24.24
C ARG A 120 -1.22 -9.97 23.47
N PRO A 121 -2.37 -10.15 24.14
CA PRO A 121 -3.66 -10.24 23.48
C PRO A 121 -3.94 -9.03 22.57
N LEU A 122 -4.68 -9.25 21.50
CA LEU A 122 -5.12 -8.20 20.60
C LEU A 122 -6.07 -7.22 21.33
N SER A 123 -5.96 -5.94 21.00
CA SER A 123 -6.95 -4.99 21.45
C SER A 123 -8.30 -5.23 20.76
N PRO A 124 -9.44 -4.91 21.43
CA PRO A 124 -10.75 -5.03 20.79
C PRO A 124 -10.89 -4.22 19.49
N GLU A 125 -10.12 -3.17 19.34
CA GLU A 125 -10.07 -2.33 18.14
C GLU A 125 -9.42 -3.09 16.98
N ILE A 126 -8.26 -3.71 17.20
CA ILE A 126 -7.57 -4.53 16.19
C ILE A 126 -8.43 -5.73 15.80
N CYS A 127 -9.06 -6.43 16.78
CA CYS A 127 -9.99 -7.52 16.50
C CYS A 127 -11.15 -7.09 15.58
N ARG A 128 -11.75 -5.92 15.83
CA ARG A 128 -12.83 -5.40 14.98
C ARG A 128 -12.34 -4.99 13.59
N LEU A 129 -11.15 -4.44 13.51
CA LEU A 129 -10.57 -3.96 12.26
C LEU A 129 -10.20 -5.12 11.34
N THR A 130 -9.44 -6.10 11.86
CA THR A 130 -8.84 -7.18 11.05
C THR A 130 -9.71 -8.44 11.00
N GLY A 131 -10.67 -8.57 11.94
CA GLY A 131 -11.41 -9.82 12.15
C GLY A 131 -10.59 -10.95 12.79
N LEU A 132 -9.31 -10.70 13.13
CA LEU A 132 -8.44 -11.65 13.81
C LEU A 132 -8.81 -11.74 15.30
N THR A 133 -8.67 -12.92 15.87
CA THR A 133 -8.89 -13.17 17.30
C THR A 133 -7.70 -13.88 17.91
N ASP A 134 -7.51 -13.74 19.22
CA ASP A 134 -6.44 -14.45 19.93
C ASP A 134 -6.53 -15.96 19.72
N ALA A 135 -7.75 -16.51 19.61
CA ALA A 135 -7.97 -17.93 19.35
C ALA A 135 -7.46 -18.36 17.96
N MET A 136 -7.60 -17.52 16.95
CA MET A 136 -7.07 -17.79 15.60
C MET A 136 -5.55 -17.74 15.58
N LEU A 137 -4.95 -16.87 16.39
CA LEU A 137 -3.50 -16.66 16.46
C LEU A 137 -2.79 -17.63 17.41
N ALA A 138 -3.53 -18.32 18.28
CA ALA A 138 -2.96 -19.22 19.29
C ALA A 138 -2.08 -20.30 18.63
N GLY A 139 -0.82 -20.39 19.03
CA GLY A 139 0.16 -21.33 18.49
C GLY A 139 0.66 -21.03 17.09
N GLN A 140 0.17 -19.98 16.43
CA GLN A 140 0.62 -19.60 15.11
C GLN A 140 2.02 -18.97 15.16
N ARG A 141 2.87 -19.30 14.18
CA ARG A 141 4.22 -18.75 14.05
C ARG A 141 4.59 -18.61 12.58
N ILE A 142 5.04 -17.43 12.22
CA ILE A 142 5.56 -17.16 10.88
C ILE A 142 6.91 -17.85 10.70
N ASP A 143 7.04 -18.70 9.68
CA ASP A 143 8.32 -19.28 9.27
C ASP A 143 9.16 -18.23 8.53
N SER A 144 10.10 -17.62 9.25
CA SER A 144 11.01 -16.61 8.69
C SER A 144 11.85 -17.14 7.51
N ALA A 145 12.16 -18.44 7.48
CA ALA A 145 12.90 -19.04 6.38
C ALA A 145 12.01 -19.19 5.13
N ALA A 146 10.71 -19.51 5.31
CA ALA A 146 9.76 -19.52 4.19
C ALA A 146 9.56 -18.12 3.60
N ILE A 147 9.41 -17.10 4.47
CA ILE A 147 9.34 -15.69 4.04
C ILE A 147 10.59 -15.30 3.26
N ALA A 148 11.78 -15.62 3.77
CA ALA A 148 13.05 -15.30 3.12
C ALA A 148 13.19 -15.98 1.74
N ARG A 149 12.85 -17.26 1.65
CA ARG A 149 12.85 -18.00 0.37
C ARG A 149 11.87 -17.40 -0.64
N PHE A 150 10.67 -17.07 -0.18
CA PHE A 150 9.63 -16.49 -1.04
C PHE A 150 10.03 -15.12 -1.61
N ALA A 151 10.78 -14.33 -0.85
CA ALA A 151 11.23 -12.99 -1.22
C ALA A 151 12.60 -12.95 -1.89
N ALA A 152 13.33 -14.07 -1.97
CA ALA A 152 14.77 -14.08 -2.31
C ALA A 152 15.09 -13.38 -3.64
N ASP A 153 14.38 -13.71 -4.70
CA ASP A 153 14.61 -13.23 -6.07
C ASP A 153 13.78 -11.99 -6.46
N ALA A 154 12.99 -11.45 -5.53
CA ALA A 154 12.19 -10.26 -5.82
C ALA A 154 13.07 -9.02 -6.03
N ASP A 155 12.88 -8.34 -7.17
CA ASP A 155 13.52 -7.07 -7.52
C ASP A 155 12.81 -5.86 -6.91
N LEU A 156 11.49 -5.96 -6.71
CA LEU A 156 10.65 -4.85 -6.22
C LEU A 156 9.63 -5.36 -5.20
N VAL A 157 9.52 -4.69 -4.06
CA VAL A 157 8.47 -4.89 -3.06
C VAL A 157 7.52 -3.69 -3.10
N ILE A 158 6.23 -3.97 -3.21
CA ILE A 158 5.19 -2.95 -3.25
C ILE A 158 4.27 -3.14 -2.04
N ALA A 159 4.01 -2.05 -1.31
CA ALA A 159 2.97 -2.02 -0.29
C ALA A 159 2.05 -0.81 -0.49
N HIS A 160 0.83 -0.91 0.04
CA HIS A 160 -0.09 0.22 0.07
C HIS A 160 0.08 0.99 1.38
N ASN A 161 0.88 2.04 1.39
CA ASN A 161 1.46 2.74 2.53
C ASN A 161 2.76 2.11 3.05
N ALA A 162 3.70 1.87 2.15
CA ALA A 162 4.98 1.22 2.45
C ALA A 162 5.76 1.80 3.66
N ALA A 163 5.52 3.06 4.02
CA ALA A 163 6.11 3.67 5.22
C ALA A 163 5.59 3.05 6.53
N PHE A 164 4.47 2.32 6.49
CA PHE A 164 3.96 1.53 7.60
C PHE A 164 4.56 0.12 7.60
N ASP A 165 4.41 -0.62 6.51
CA ASP A 165 4.78 -2.05 6.44
C ASP A 165 6.29 -2.26 6.50
N ARG A 166 7.05 -1.43 5.77
CA ARG A 166 8.50 -1.62 5.62
C ARG A 166 9.24 -1.70 6.97
N PRO A 167 9.05 -0.79 7.94
CA PRO A 167 9.74 -0.87 9.23
C PRO A 167 9.42 -2.13 10.04
N PHE A 168 8.17 -2.59 10.03
CA PHE A 168 7.76 -3.84 10.68
C PHE A 168 8.43 -5.05 10.04
N VAL A 169 8.41 -5.09 8.71
CA VAL A 169 8.93 -6.21 7.94
C VAL A 169 10.45 -6.27 7.98
N GLU A 170 11.17 -5.15 7.89
CA GLU A 170 12.64 -5.11 8.01
C GLU A 170 13.14 -5.48 9.41
N LYS A 171 12.36 -5.18 10.46
CA LYS A 171 12.65 -5.58 11.83
C LYS A 171 12.54 -7.11 11.97
N SER A 172 11.52 -7.71 11.38
CA SER A 172 11.17 -9.12 11.55
C SER A 172 11.90 -10.05 10.55
N PHE A 173 12.15 -9.55 9.33
CA PHE A 173 12.67 -10.34 8.21
C PHE A 173 13.79 -9.59 7.48
N PRO A 174 15.07 -9.84 7.82
CA PRO A 174 16.23 -9.12 7.28
C PRO A 174 16.35 -9.13 5.76
N VAL A 175 15.76 -10.11 5.05
CA VAL A 175 15.77 -10.21 3.58
C VAL A 175 15.22 -8.97 2.89
N PHE A 176 14.34 -8.21 3.55
CA PHE A 176 13.72 -7.03 2.98
C PHE A 176 14.57 -5.75 3.06
N ARG A 177 15.64 -5.74 3.86
CA ARG A 177 16.50 -4.55 4.07
C ARG A 177 17.17 -4.05 2.80
N GLU A 178 17.57 -4.97 1.93
CA GLU A 178 18.26 -4.66 0.68
C GLU A 178 17.31 -4.59 -0.54
N LYS A 179 16.02 -4.84 -0.32
CA LYS A 179 15.04 -4.80 -1.40
C LYS A 179 14.69 -3.37 -1.80
N ARG A 180 14.36 -3.19 -3.08
CA ARG A 180 13.76 -1.99 -3.60
C ARG A 180 12.28 -1.93 -3.21
N TRP A 181 11.84 -0.80 -2.70
CA TRP A 181 10.46 -0.59 -2.26
C TRP A 181 9.76 0.47 -3.09
N ALA A 182 8.45 0.28 -3.28
CA ALA A 182 7.55 1.27 -3.87
C ALA A 182 6.24 1.34 -3.07
N CYS A 183 5.66 2.53 -3.03
CA CYS A 183 4.44 2.80 -2.27
C CYS A 183 3.30 3.18 -3.23
N SER A 184 2.34 2.29 -3.42
CA SER A 184 1.20 2.55 -4.31
C SER A 184 0.32 3.70 -3.84
N MET A 185 0.28 3.99 -2.52
CA MET A 185 -0.51 5.10 -1.98
C MET A 185 0.06 6.47 -2.36
N THR A 186 1.39 6.62 -2.37
CA THR A 186 2.06 7.93 -2.48
C THR A 186 2.80 8.16 -3.79
N GLU A 187 3.15 7.10 -4.53
CA GLU A 187 3.94 7.20 -5.77
C GLU A 187 3.11 7.02 -7.05
N VAL A 188 1.83 6.65 -6.93
CA VAL A 188 0.90 6.61 -8.06
C VAL A 188 0.10 7.92 -8.11
N PRO A 189 0.02 8.58 -9.27
CA PRO A 189 -0.72 9.83 -9.42
C PRO A 189 -2.24 9.58 -9.57
N TRP A 190 -2.89 9.06 -8.54
CA TRP A 190 -4.28 8.59 -8.57
C TRP A 190 -5.26 9.59 -9.17
N ARG A 191 -5.11 10.90 -8.86
CA ARG A 191 -5.98 11.96 -9.42
C ARG A 191 -5.89 12.03 -10.94
N SER A 192 -4.70 11.90 -11.52
CA SER A 192 -4.53 11.91 -12.98
C SER A 192 -5.06 10.63 -13.64
N LEU A 193 -5.24 9.56 -12.86
CA LEU A 193 -5.89 8.32 -13.27
C LEU A 193 -7.42 8.33 -13.04
N GLY A 194 -8.00 9.49 -12.68
CA GLY A 194 -9.43 9.65 -12.49
C GLY A 194 -9.96 9.21 -11.13
N VAL A 195 -9.08 9.08 -10.12
CA VAL A 195 -9.48 8.65 -8.77
C VAL A 195 -9.09 9.70 -7.74
N GLU A 196 -10.07 10.26 -7.02
CA GLU A 196 -9.84 11.39 -6.09
C GLU A 196 -9.20 10.99 -4.76
N GLY A 197 -9.32 9.75 -4.33
CA GLY A 197 -8.75 9.21 -3.10
C GLY A 197 -7.61 8.23 -3.34
N ASN A 198 -6.95 7.83 -2.27
CA ASN A 198 -5.85 6.86 -2.31
C ASN A 198 -5.98 5.72 -1.28
N ARG A 199 -7.11 5.59 -0.60
CA ARG A 199 -7.39 4.44 0.28
C ARG A 199 -7.72 3.21 -0.59
N LEU A 200 -7.19 2.05 -0.24
CA LEU A 200 -7.30 0.83 -1.06
C LEU A 200 -8.74 0.48 -1.44
N GLY A 201 -9.66 0.44 -0.47
CA GLY A 201 -11.07 0.15 -0.73
C GLY A 201 -11.74 1.19 -1.64
N TYR A 202 -11.36 2.48 -1.53
CA TYR A 202 -11.87 3.53 -2.41
C TYR A 202 -11.32 3.39 -3.84
N LEU A 203 -10.03 3.06 -3.97
CA LEU A 203 -9.43 2.76 -5.27
C LEU A 203 -10.12 1.58 -5.93
N LEU A 204 -10.33 0.48 -5.19
CA LEU A 204 -11.00 -0.71 -5.71
C LEU A 204 -12.43 -0.41 -6.21
N GLN A 205 -13.18 0.41 -5.44
CA GLN A 205 -14.49 0.88 -5.87
C GLN A 205 -14.43 1.71 -7.15
N ALA A 206 -13.39 2.55 -7.32
CA ALA A 206 -13.20 3.31 -8.56
C ALA A 206 -13.02 2.40 -9.78
N TYR A 207 -12.41 1.22 -9.58
CA TYR A 207 -12.27 0.17 -10.58
C TYR A 207 -13.50 -0.76 -10.70
N GLY A 208 -14.61 -0.43 -10.03
CA GLY A 208 -15.87 -1.19 -10.11
C GLY A 208 -15.90 -2.47 -9.28
N MET A 209 -15.04 -2.59 -8.28
CA MET A 209 -14.90 -3.80 -7.47
C MET A 209 -15.03 -3.52 -5.96
N PHE A 210 -15.26 -4.57 -5.17
CA PHE A 210 -15.21 -4.55 -3.72
C PHE A 210 -14.58 -5.84 -3.16
N HIS A 211 -14.02 -5.77 -1.96
CA HIS A 211 -13.45 -6.92 -1.23
C HIS A 211 -13.75 -6.80 0.26
N ALA A 212 -13.48 -7.84 1.01
CA ALA A 212 -13.42 -7.78 2.47
C ALA A 212 -12.01 -7.30 2.86
N GLY A 213 -11.88 -6.03 3.18
CA GLY A 213 -10.62 -5.40 3.59
C GLY A 213 -10.15 -5.84 4.97
N HIS A 214 -8.92 -5.42 5.33
CA HIS A 214 -8.27 -5.69 6.61
C HIS A 214 -7.97 -7.18 6.87
N ARG A 215 -7.66 -7.90 5.79
CA ARG A 215 -7.00 -9.19 5.79
C ARG A 215 -5.87 -9.10 4.76
N ALA A 216 -4.67 -9.31 5.23
CA ALA A 216 -3.46 -8.99 4.46
C ALA A 216 -3.45 -9.60 3.03
N LEU A 217 -3.87 -10.86 2.87
CA LEU A 217 -3.94 -11.48 1.54
C LEU A 217 -5.02 -10.84 0.66
N SER A 218 -6.18 -10.52 1.21
CA SER A 218 -7.26 -9.85 0.47
C SER A 218 -6.85 -8.45 0.00
N ASP A 219 -6.12 -7.71 0.81
CA ASP A 219 -5.61 -6.39 0.48
C ASP A 219 -4.48 -6.46 -0.55
N CYS A 220 -3.60 -7.47 -0.48
CA CYS A 220 -2.63 -7.76 -1.54
C CYS A 220 -3.31 -8.07 -2.89
N GLN A 221 -4.38 -8.88 -2.89
CA GLN A 221 -5.14 -9.20 -4.12
C GLN A 221 -5.82 -7.97 -4.70
N ALA A 222 -6.41 -7.13 -3.85
CA ALA A 222 -7.02 -5.86 -4.25
C ALA A 222 -5.99 -4.92 -4.89
N LEU A 223 -4.83 -4.78 -4.26
CA LEU A 223 -3.76 -3.95 -4.78
C LEU A 223 -3.22 -4.47 -6.11
N LEU A 224 -3.01 -5.79 -6.23
CA LEU A 224 -2.56 -6.42 -7.47
C LEU A 224 -3.52 -6.11 -8.62
N GLU A 225 -4.82 -6.28 -8.39
CA GLU A 225 -5.85 -6.06 -9.43
C GLU A 225 -5.88 -4.60 -9.87
N ILE A 226 -5.85 -3.64 -8.93
CA ILE A 226 -5.82 -2.21 -9.23
C ILE A 226 -4.57 -1.83 -10.03
N LEU A 227 -3.40 -2.36 -9.65
CA LEU A 227 -2.14 -2.04 -10.34
C LEU A 227 -2.09 -2.62 -11.76
N ALA A 228 -2.64 -3.81 -11.96
CA ALA A 228 -2.61 -4.51 -13.23
C ALA A 228 -3.70 -4.05 -14.21
N SER A 229 -4.83 -3.54 -13.70
CA SER A 229 -5.97 -3.16 -14.53
C SER A 229 -5.81 -1.77 -15.17
N PRO A 230 -6.45 -1.54 -16.33
CA PRO A 230 -6.54 -0.20 -16.91
C PRO A 230 -7.25 0.76 -15.95
N PRO A 231 -6.77 2.01 -15.81
CA PRO A 231 -7.45 2.99 -14.97
C PRO A 231 -8.79 3.43 -15.59
N PRO A 232 -9.72 3.98 -14.77
CA PRO A 232 -11.02 4.44 -15.24
C PRO A 232 -10.97 5.45 -16.40
N THR A 233 -9.89 6.24 -16.47
CA THR A 233 -9.66 7.21 -17.56
C THR A 233 -9.01 6.59 -18.80
N GLY A 234 -8.66 5.30 -18.77
CA GLY A 234 -7.84 4.67 -19.81
C GLY A 234 -6.37 5.08 -19.75
N GLY A 235 -5.57 4.56 -20.66
CA GLY A 235 -4.14 4.86 -20.75
C GLY A 235 -3.26 3.90 -19.93
N ARG A 236 -2.13 4.40 -19.43
CA ARG A 236 -1.16 3.61 -18.67
C ARG A 236 -1.74 3.15 -17.34
N ASN A 237 -1.57 1.87 -17.01
CA ASN A 237 -2.02 1.34 -15.72
C ASN A 237 -1.22 1.91 -14.54
N ALA A 238 -1.76 1.78 -13.34
CA ALA A 238 -1.16 2.31 -12.12
C ALA A 238 0.23 1.73 -11.84
N PHE A 239 0.46 0.45 -12.20
CA PHE A 239 1.76 -0.21 -12.03
C PHE A 239 2.87 0.47 -12.85
N MET A 240 2.61 0.86 -14.09
CA MET A 240 3.63 1.52 -14.92
C MET A 240 4.04 2.89 -14.36
N HIS A 241 3.12 3.63 -13.73
CA HIS A 241 3.44 4.87 -13.02
C HIS A 241 4.27 4.59 -11.77
N LEU A 242 3.90 3.57 -10.99
CA LEU A 242 4.62 3.15 -9.81
C LEU A 242 6.04 2.68 -10.13
N LEU A 243 6.18 1.84 -11.16
CA LEU A 243 7.48 1.34 -11.62
C LEU A 243 8.41 2.50 -12.06
N HIS A 244 7.87 3.47 -12.78
CA HIS A 244 8.64 4.68 -13.14
C HIS A 244 9.05 5.45 -11.89
N ALA A 245 8.13 5.74 -10.98
CA ALA A 245 8.41 6.49 -9.75
C ALA A 245 9.44 5.78 -8.85
N SER A 246 9.40 4.44 -8.79
CA SER A 246 10.35 3.64 -8.01
C SER A 246 11.81 3.77 -8.47
N ARG A 247 12.05 4.23 -9.70
CA ARG A 247 13.39 4.40 -10.29
C ARG A 247 13.93 5.81 -10.14
N VAL A 248 13.06 6.76 -9.81
CA VAL A 248 13.47 8.17 -9.67
C VAL A 248 14.03 8.37 -8.27
N GLU A 249 15.28 8.84 -8.20
CA GLU A 249 15.85 9.33 -6.95
C GLU A 249 15.19 10.64 -6.54
N THR A 250 15.00 10.82 -5.25
CA THR A 250 14.39 12.00 -4.65
C THR A 250 15.26 12.51 -3.50
N VAL A 251 15.03 13.75 -3.12
CA VAL A 251 15.72 14.36 -1.98
C VAL A 251 14.69 14.75 -0.93
N GLU A 252 14.89 14.27 0.27
CA GLU A 252 14.15 14.74 1.44
C GLU A 252 14.82 15.98 2.00
N ILE A 253 14.04 17.04 2.18
CA ILE A 253 14.46 18.32 2.76
C ILE A 253 13.76 18.47 4.11
N ARG A 254 14.52 18.79 5.14
CA ARG A 254 14.01 18.99 6.50
C ARG A 254 14.13 20.43 6.95
N ALA A 255 13.01 21.07 7.26
CA ALA A 255 12.95 22.45 7.74
C ALA A 255 12.92 22.48 9.29
N PHE A 256 14.07 22.17 9.91
CA PHE A 256 14.22 22.21 11.37
C PHE A 256 14.07 23.64 11.90
N GLY A 257 13.35 23.77 13.03
CA GLY A 257 13.18 25.06 13.68
C GLY A 257 12.40 26.09 12.86
N ALA A 258 11.67 25.68 11.83
CA ALA A 258 10.82 26.59 11.07
C ALA A 258 9.80 27.27 12.02
N PRO A 259 9.64 28.61 11.95
CA PRO A 259 8.75 29.35 12.83
C PRO A 259 7.30 28.92 12.59
N PHE A 260 6.48 28.93 13.67
CA PHE A 260 5.08 28.52 13.58
C PHE A 260 4.28 29.33 12.54
N SER A 261 4.62 30.60 12.35
CA SER A 261 4.01 31.48 11.34
C SER A 261 4.21 30.99 9.90
N ALA A 262 5.21 30.14 9.63
CA ALA A 262 5.46 29.56 8.30
C ALA A 262 4.62 28.30 8.01
N LYS A 263 3.82 27.82 8.99
CA LYS A 263 3.05 26.56 8.88
C LYS A 263 2.20 26.50 7.62
N ASP A 264 1.45 27.53 7.30
CA ASP A 264 0.52 27.53 6.16
C ASP A 264 1.25 27.60 4.82
N PHE A 265 2.37 28.35 4.77
CA PHE A 265 3.26 28.37 3.61
C PHE A 265 3.88 26.99 3.35
N LEU A 266 4.39 26.34 4.39
CA LEU A 266 4.98 25.01 4.28
C LEU A 266 3.93 23.98 3.82
N LYS A 267 2.72 24.00 4.42
CA LYS A 267 1.62 23.12 4.01
C LYS A 267 1.21 23.33 2.54
N SER A 268 1.06 24.58 2.10
CA SER A 268 0.67 24.88 0.73
C SER A 268 1.70 24.40 -0.31
N ARG A 269 2.97 24.28 0.08
CA ARG A 269 4.04 23.73 -0.76
C ARG A 269 4.16 22.20 -0.67
N GLY A 270 3.35 21.54 0.16
CA GLY A 270 3.33 20.08 0.31
C GLY A 270 4.20 19.52 1.42
N TYR A 271 4.74 20.38 2.30
CA TYR A 271 5.45 19.90 3.48
C TYR A 271 4.52 19.14 4.43
N ARG A 272 5.06 18.09 5.01
CA ARG A 272 4.42 17.26 6.03
C ARG A 272 5.07 17.51 7.38
N TRP A 273 4.29 17.44 8.45
CA TRP A 273 4.79 17.58 9.80
C TRP A 273 5.20 16.22 10.36
N SER A 274 6.41 16.13 10.90
CA SER A 274 6.87 15.04 11.74
C SER A 274 6.87 15.49 13.19
N ALA A 275 6.16 14.76 14.04
CA ALA A 275 6.15 15.03 15.49
C ALA A 275 7.48 14.67 16.18
N GLY A 276 8.42 14.09 15.43
CA GLY A 276 9.69 13.61 15.98
C GLY A 276 9.53 12.32 16.78
N GLY A 277 10.55 11.97 17.54
CA GLY A 277 10.62 10.79 18.41
C GLY A 277 11.70 10.98 19.47
N ALA A 278 12.06 9.92 20.20
CA ALA A 278 13.07 9.99 21.27
C ALA A 278 14.41 10.58 20.77
N ASP A 279 14.81 10.21 19.55
CA ASP A 279 16.11 10.60 18.97
C ASP A 279 15.97 11.55 17.75
N ARG A 280 14.78 12.10 17.51
CA ARG A 280 14.52 12.92 16.33
C ARG A 280 13.73 14.17 16.69
N PRO A 281 14.22 15.36 16.29
CA PRO A 281 13.51 16.61 16.52
C PRO A 281 12.26 16.70 15.64
N LYS A 282 11.26 17.41 16.17
CA LYS A 282 10.06 17.78 15.38
C LYS A 282 10.46 18.63 14.20
N THR A 283 9.93 18.33 13.01
CA THR A 283 10.29 19.08 11.81
C THR A 283 9.21 19.02 10.74
N TRP A 284 9.21 20.01 9.86
CA TRP A 284 8.56 19.94 8.55
C TRP A 284 9.51 19.28 7.57
N TRP A 285 8.98 18.45 6.69
CA TRP A 285 9.77 17.79 5.66
C TRP A 285 8.99 17.67 4.35
N ILE A 286 9.72 17.66 3.25
CA ILE A 286 9.20 17.44 1.90
C ILE A 286 10.15 16.54 1.15
N GLN A 287 9.63 15.77 0.20
CA GLN A 287 10.43 14.94 -0.71
C GLN A 287 10.21 15.44 -2.13
N LEU A 288 11.27 15.74 -2.83
CA LEU A 288 11.25 16.36 -4.15
C LEU A 288 12.25 15.69 -5.10
N PRO A 289 12.02 15.76 -6.43
CA PRO A 289 13.07 15.47 -7.40
C PRO A 289 14.27 16.41 -7.24
N GLU A 290 15.47 15.92 -7.52
CA GLU A 290 16.74 16.67 -7.39
C GLU A 290 16.68 18.06 -8.06
N VAL A 291 16.05 18.14 -9.23
CA VAL A 291 15.93 19.41 -10.00
C VAL A 291 15.21 20.53 -9.25
N ARG A 292 14.39 20.20 -8.23
CA ARG A 292 13.61 21.13 -7.43
C ARG A 292 14.32 21.57 -6.14
N VAL A 293 15.39 20.88 -5.74
CA VAL A 293 16.04 21.04 -4.42
C VAL A 293 16.59 22.45 -4.23
N SER A 294 17.33 22.99 -5.21
CA SER A 294 17.95 24.32 -5.11
C SER A 294 16.91 25.44 -4.99
N GLU A 295 15.78 25.33 -5.71
CA GLU A 295 14.66 26.27 -5.61
C GLU A 295 14.03 26.22 -4.22
N GLU A 296 13.83 25.01 -3.70
CA GLU A 296 13.19 24.80 -2.39
C GLU A 296 14.06 25.27 -1.22
N ILE A 297 15.38 25.04 -1.28
CA ILE A 297 16.32 25.54 -0.28
C ILE A 297 16.32 27.08 -0.28
N ARG A 298 16.29 27.71 -1.44
CA ARG A 298 16.18 29.17 -1.57
C ARG A 298 14.88 29.66 -0.92
N PHE A 299 13.74 29.04 -1.23
CA PHE A 299 12.46 29.38 -0.60
C PHE A 299 12.54 29.31 0.93
N LEU A 300 13.14 28.26 1.48
CA LEU A 300 13.29 28.12 2.94
C LEU A 300 14.12 29.26 3.52
N ARG A 301 15.24 29.62 2.90
CA ARG A 301 16.11 30.70 3.36
C ARG A 301 15.44 32.07 3.28
N ASP A 302 14.86 32.40 2.13
CA ASP A 302 14.32 33.73 1.84
C ASP A 302 12.97 33.98 2.54
N THR A 303 12.09 32.99 2.54
CA THR A 303 10.70 33.16 2.99
C THR A 303 10.48 32.64 4.39
N VAL A 304 11.00 31.47 4.73
CA VAL A 304 10.71 30.79 6.01
C VAL A 304 11.65 31.28 7.10
N TYR A 305 12.96 31.19 6.87
CA TYR A 305 13.95 31.57 7.89
C TYR A 305 14.38 33.02 7.81
N ARG A 306 14.28 33.65 6.64
CA ARG A 306 14.73 35.01 6.32
C ARG A 306 16.19 35.26 6.71
N ARG A 307 17.01 34.25 6.55
CA ARG A 307 18.45 34.24 6.79
C ARG A 307 19.09 33.03 6.14
N GLU A 308 20.38 33.09 5.95
CA GLU A 308 21.18 31.92 5.56
C GLU A 308 21.14 30.88 6.67
N VAL A 309 20.76 29.66 6.29
CA VAL A 309 20.73 28.48 7.16
C VAL A 309 21.25 27.27 6.39
N ASP A 310 21.85 26.36 7.10
CA ASP A 310 22.08 25.02 6.57
C ASP A 310 20.76 24.24 6.61
N VAL A 311 20.36 23.71 5.44
CA VAL A 311 19.12 22.95 5.28
C VAL A 311 19.50 21.50 5.03
N PRO A 312 19.32 20.60 6.01
CA PRO A 312 19.67 19.20 5.86
C PRO A 312 18.85 18.54 4.75
N THR A 313 19.55 17.80 3.89
CA THR A 313 18.97 17.05 2.80
C THR A 313 19.47 15.60 2.83
N VAL A 314 18.59 14.66 2.44
CA VAL A 314 18.92 13.23 2.35
C VAL A 314 18.47 12.73 0.97
N ARG A 315 19.37 12.13 0.21
CA ARG A 315 19.03 11.46 -1.05
C ARG A 315 18.38 10.12 -0.74
N LEU A 316 17.28 9.84 -1.41
CA LEU A 316 16.47 8.64 -1.24
C LEU A 316 16.25 7.96 -2.59
N ASP A 317 16.55 6.69 -2.63
CA ASP A 317 16.22 5.78 -3.73
C ASP A 317 15.22 4.71 -3.28
N ALA A 318 14.91 3.75 -4.14
CA ALA A 318 13.98 2.67 -3.82
C ALA A 318 14.48 1.77 -2.68
N THR A 319 15.77 1.73 -2.37
CA THR A 319 16.32 0.92 -1.27
C THR A 319 16.32 1.66 0.07
N THR A 320 16.20 2.97 0.07
CA THR A 320 16.32 3.82 1.27
C THR A 320 15.02 4.51 1.68
N ARG A 321 14.10 4.81 0.74
CA ARG A 321 12.81 5.44 1.07
C ARG A 321 11.91 4.52 1.88
N PHE A 322 10.97 5.09 2.64
CA PHE A 322 10.00 4.37 3.50
C PHE A 322 10.63 3.61 4.68
N ARG A 323 11.92 3.65 4.90
CA ARG A 323 12.52 3.19 6.16
C ARG A 323 12.00 4.09 7.27
N GLY A 324 11.43 3.50 8.30
CA GLY A 324 10.86 4.23 9.44
C GLY A 324 11.83 5.31 9.91
N SER A 325 11.33 6.51 9.93
CA SER A 325 12.07 7.69 10.36
C SER A 325 11.97 7.87 11.86
#